data_2d84ff6ca62ae37b0b49c32158601b2d
#
_entry.id   2d84ff6ca62ae37b0b49c32158601b2d
#
_cell.length_a   1.000
_cell.length_b   1.000
_cell.length_c   1.000
_cell.angle_alpha   90.00
_cell.angle_beta   90.00
_cell.angle_gamma   90.00
#
_symmetry.space_group_name_H-M   'P 1'
#
loop_
_entity.id
_entity.type
_entity.pdbx_description
1 polymer ?
#
loop_
_entity_poly.entity_id
_entity_poly.type
_entity_poly.pdbx_seq_one_letter_code
_entity_poly.pdbx_strand_id
1 'polypeptide(L)'
;MKRLIITALAAAALLAPAQAQDYQYSRYYNPESGRLDYGRHDSGLGTGNMYYGLRIGPAFTSVNSDDPRLDGGKWQTGLSVGALVGLPLSQSVPLYLEAGLQYTEKGGRKRLDSGKKMTYDLNYIEMPIVVKYIYPVGEHLTLQPLFGGYLAYGISGRIKNFEERKTQKSFSDNNFKRFDGGLRLGCGVGYDLFYMDLSYDIGLSNICHDTFDTSHNGCLSLNFGVNF
;
A
#
# COMPACT_ATOMS: atom_id res chain seq x y z
N MET A 1 1.94 19.07 -8.04
CA MET A 1 2.58 17.91 -7.42
C MET A 1 1.97 16.59 -7.89
N LYS A 2 0.63 16.35 -7.83
CA LYS A 2 0.01 15.08 -8.30
C LYS A 2 0.41 14.68 -9.73
N ARG A 3 0.43 15.61 -10.67
CA ARG A 3 0.83 15.34 -12.08
C ARG A 3 2.29 14.93 -12.22
N LEU A 4 3.17 15.50 -11.41
CA LEU A 4 4.62 15.21 -11.45
C LEU A 4 4.93 13.80 -10.90
N ILE A 5 4.25 13.39 -9.83
CA ILE A 5 4.38 12.04 -9.24
C ILE A 5 3.86 10.98 -10.21
N ILE A 6 2.70 11.21 -10.82
CA ILE A 6 2.12 10.28 -11.81
C ILE A 6 3.02 10.18 -13.04
N THR A 7 3.59 11.30 -13.52
CA THR A 7 4.49 11.31 -14.68
C THR A 7 5.81 10.61 -14.37
N ALA A 8 6.38 10.82 -13.18
CA ALA A 8 7.63 10.16 -12.77
C ALA A 8 7.44 8.64 -12.62
N LEU A 9 6.30 8.20 -12.09
CA LEU A 9 5.97 6.78 -11.95
C LEU A 9 5.60 6.13 -13.28
N ALA A 10 4.92 6.83 -14.17
CA ALA A 10 4.68 6.37 -15.55
C ALA A 10 5.99 6.23 -16.32
N ALA A 11 6.95 7.16 -16.14
CA ALA A 11 8.28 7.05 -16.73
C ALA A 11 9.09 5.88 -16.16
N ALA A 12 9.02 5.63 -14.86
CA ALA A 12 9.65 4.47 -14.22
C ALA A 12 9.04 3.15 -14.70
N ALA A 13 7.70 3.10 -14.88
CA ALA A 13 7.01 1.92 -15.41
C ALA A 13 7.33 1.66 -16.90
N LEU A 14 7.64 2.68 -17.68
CA LEU A 14 8.04 2.55 -19.08
C LEU A 14 9.52 2.14 -19.23
N LEU A 15 10.36 2.41 -18.24
CA LEU A 15 11.77 1.99 -18.23
C LEU A 15 11.96 0.56 -17.70
N ALA A 16 11.03 0.06 -16.90
CA ALA A 16 11.08 -1.30 -16.34
C ALA A 16 11.04 -2.42 -17.42
N PRO A 17 10.23 -2.34 -18.52
CA PRO A 17 10.19 -3.39 -19.52
C PRO A 17 11.49 -3.58 -20.31
N ALA A 18 12.29 -2.52 -20.47
CA ALA A 18 13.53 -2.61 -21.26
C ALA A 18 14.61 -3.49 -20.59
N GLN A 19 14.54 -3.62 -19.26
CA GLN A 19 15.43 -4.53 -18.50
C GLN A 19 14.75 -5.87 -18.18
N ALA A 20 13.42 -5.92 -18.17
CA ALA A 20 12.65 -7.13 -17.89
C ALA A 20 12.65 -8.14 -19.05
N GLN A 21 13.06 -7.75 -20.25
CA GLN A 21 13.13 -8.66 -21.39
C GLN A 21 14.19 -9.74 -21.26
N ASP A 22 15.19 -9.58 -20.38
CA ASP A 22 16.20 -10.60 -20.09
C ASP A 22 15.85 -11.52 -18.92
N TYR A 23 14.71 -11.27 -18.25
CA TYR A 23 14.24 -12.08 -17.14
C TYR A 23 13.21 -13.11 -17.60
N GLN A 24 13.67 -14.18 -18.23
CA GLN A 24 12.88 -15.40 -18.36
C GLN A 24 12.79 -16.03 -16.96
N TYR A 25 11.74 -15.70 -16.22
CA TYR A 25 11.38 -16.35 -14.97
C TYR A 25 10.93 -17.77 -15.28
N SER A 26 11.86 -18.71 -15.38
CA SER A 26 11.51 -20.13 -15.30
C SER A 26 11.31 -20.49 -13.83
N ARG A 27 10.10 -20.29 -13.34
CA ARG A 27 9.65 -20.88 -12.07
C ARG A 27 9.40 -22.36 -12.34
N TYR A 28 10.37 -23.20 -12.13
CA TYR A 28 10.16 -24.64 -12.16
C TYR A 28 9.78 -25.11 -10.76
N TYR A 29 8.55 -25.62 -10.61
CA TYR A 29 8.24 -26.51 -9.53
C TYR A 29 9.03 -27.81 -9.81
N ASN A 30 9.99 -28.14 -8.95
CA ASN A 30 10.68 -29.40 -9.01
C ASN A 30 9.86 -30.42 -8.16
N PRO A 31 9.14 -31.37 -8.80
CA PRO A 31 8.31 -32.32 -8.09
C PRO A 31 9.11 -33.31 -7.25
N GLU A 32 10.41 -33.50 -7.53
CA GLU A 32 11.28 -34.39 -6.74
C GLU A 32 11.76 -33.75 -5.44
N SER A 33 11.93 -32.45 -5.40
CA SER A 33 12.38 -31.71 -4.21
C SER A 33 11.26 -31.01 -3.46
N GLY A 34 10.06 -30.90 -4.04
CA GLY A 34 8.94 -30.13 -3.50
C GLY A 34 9.25 -28.62 -3.41
N ARG A 35 10.24 -28.14 -4.12
CA ARG A 35 10.73 -26.74 -4.06
C ARG A 35 10.40 -26.02 -5.36
N LEU A 36 10.11 -24.73 -5.22
CA LEU A 36 10.18 -23.80 -6.32
C LEU A 36 11.66 -23.48 -6.56
N ASP A 37 12.23 -24.06 -7.59
CA ASP A 37 13.55 -23.70 -8.07
C ASP A 37 13.42 -22.39 -8.86
N TYR A 38 13.88 -21.31 -8.26
CA TYR A 38 14.04 -20.03 -8.94
C TYR A 38 15.34 -20.13 -9.74
N GLY A 39 15.22 -20.28 -11.05
CA GLY A 39 16.37 -20.37 -11.94
C GLY A 39 17.34 -19.23 -11.65
N ARG A 40 18.58 -19.61 -11.41
CA ARG A 40 19.72 -18.73 -11.17
C ARG A 40 20.04 -17.99 -12.44
N HIS A 41 19.37 -16.84 -12.68
CA HIS A 41 19.85 -15.90 -13.67
C HIS A 41 20.79 -14.90 -12.96
N ASP A 42 22.04 -14.97 -13.35
CA ASP A 42 23.12 -14.06 -12.98
C ASP A 42 22.86 -12.69 -13.62
N SER A 43 21.88 -11.97 -13.11
CA SER A 43 21.75 -10.55 -13.39
C SER A 43 22.67 -9.82 -12.44
N GLY A 44 23.63 -9.06 -12.97
CA GLY A 44 24.69 -8.38 -12.25
C GLY A 44 24.28 -7.34 -11.18
N LEU A 45 23.10 -7.46 -10.62
CA LEU A 45 22.58 -6.75 -9.44
C LEU A 45 22.24 -7.73 -8.33
N GLY A 46 23.14 -8.67 -8.07
CA GLY A 46 23.33 -9.36 -6.82
C GLY A 46 22.18 -10.24 -6.32
N THR A 47 22.56 -11.39 -5.81
CA THR A 47 21.84 -12.29 -4.91
C THR A 47 20.47 -12.75 -5.41
N GLY A 48 20.48 -13.80 -6.22
CA GLY A 48 19.30 -14.52 -6.66
C GLY A 48 18.32 -14.79 -5.53
N ASN A 49 17.10 -14.41 -5.73
CA ASN A 49 15.85 -14.57 -4.97
C ASN A 49 15.22 -13.27 -4.46
N MET A 50 15.83 -12.10 -4.64
CA MET A 50 15.16 -10.81 -4.43
C MET A 50 14.23 -10.50 -5.60
N TYR A 51 13.14 -9.80 -5.34
CA TYR A 51 12.32 -9.22 -6.39
C TYR A 51 12.00 -7.75 -6.09
N TYR A 52 11.74 -7.01 -7.16
CA TYR A 52 11.24 -5.65 -7.09
C TYR A 52 9.80 -5.63 -7.57
N GLY A 53 8.98 -4.75 -7.00
CA GLY A 53 7.59 -4.64 -7.38
C GLY A 53 7.15 -3.20 -7.54
N LEU A 54 6.29 -2.99 -8.51
CA LEU A 54 5.53 -1.74 -8.67
C LEU A 54 4.06 -2.02 -8.42
N ARG A 55 3.41 -1.12 -7.69
CA ARG A 55 2.00 -1.25 -7.29
C ARG A 55 1.24 0.03 -7.59
N ILE A 56 0.01 -0.13 -8.06
CA ILE A 56 -0.95 0.96 -8.23
C ILE A 56 -2.36 0.43 -8.01
N GLY A 57 -3.21 1.21 -7.38
CA GLY A 57 -4.60 0.83 -7.23
C GLY A 57 -5.45 1.80 -6.42
N PRO A 58 -6.75 1.56 -6.34
CA PRO A 58 -7.63 2.32 -5.47
C PRO A 58 -7.41 1.95 -4.00
N ALA A 59 -7.48 2.97 -3.15
CA ALA A 59 -7.51 2.85 -1.71
C ALA A 59 -8.88 3.32 -1.20
N PHE A 60 -9.58 2.49 -0.47
CA PHE A 60 -10.85 2.81 0.16
C PHE A 60 -10.60 3.03 1.65
N THR A 61 -10.80 4.25 2.11
CA THR A 61 -10.36 4.68 3.43
C THR A 61 -11.50 5.19 4.28
N SER A 62 -11.42 4.93 5.56
CA SER A 62 -12.32 5.46 6.57
C SER A 62 -11.52 5.85 7.81
N VAL A 63 -12.10 6.68 8.65
CA VAL A 63 -11.57 6.99 9.97
C VAL A 63 -12.57 6.53 10.99
N ASN A 64 -12.13 5.68 11.91
CA ASN A 64 -12.86 5.32 13.12
C ASN A 64 -12.43 6.28 14.23
N SER A 65 -13.38 6.92 14.87
CA SER A 65 -13.12 7.98 15.85
C SER A 65 -14.11 7.92 17.00
N ASP A 66 -13.64 8.24 18.18
CA ASP A 66 -14.49 8.48 19.34
C ASP A 66 -15.20 9.85 19.25
N ASP A 67 -14.72 10.74 18.35
CA ASP A 67 -15.36 12.04 18.09
C ASP A 67 -16.56 11.87 17.14
N PRO A 68 -17.79 12.25 17.58
CA PRO A 68 -18.98 12.18 16.75
C PRO A 68 -18.89 12.96 15.43
N ARG A 69 -17.98 13.92 15.31
CA ARG A 69 -17.74 14.69 14.08
C ARG A 69 -16.96 13.92 13.03
N LEU A 70 -16.21 12.88 13.41
CA LEU A 70 -15.40 12.04 12.52
C LEU A 70 -15.94 10.62 12.41
N ASP A 71 -16.54 10.08 13.49
CA ASP A 71 -17.08 8.72 13.52
C ASP A 71 -18.28 8.51 12.61
N GLY A 72 -18.47 7.28 12.12
CA GLY A 72 -19.54 6.92 11.18
C GLY A 72 -19.44 7.60 9.82
N GLY A 73 -18.24 8.06 9.45
CA GLY A 73 -17.94 8.64 8.14
C GLY A 73 -18.11 7.62 7.01
N LYS A 74 -18.41 8.13 5.80
CA LYS A 74 -18.44 7.29 4.59
C LYS A 74 -17.02 7.08 4.09
N TRP A 75 -16.79 5.91 3.53
CA TRP A 75 -15.56 5.56 2.83
C TRP A 75 -15.23 6.60 1.77
N GLN A 76 -13.95 6.96 1.70
CA GLN A 76 -13.39 7.81 0.66
C GLN A 76 -12.49 6.97 -0.22
N THR A 77 -12.60 7.17 -1.53
CA THR A 77 -11.71 6.52 -2.50
C THR A 77 -10.54 7.44 -2.79
N GLY A 78 -9.34 6.90 -2.64
CA GLY A 78 -8.07 7.53 -2.95
C GLY A 78 -7.26 6.67 -3.92
N LEU A 79 -6.05 7.12 -4.21
CA LEU A 79 -5.05 6.43 -5.01
C LEU A 79 -3.95 5.90 -4.09
N SER A 80 -3.51 4.69 -4.37
CA SER A 80 -2.29 4.09 -3.82
C SER A 80 -1.32 3.83 -4.97
N VAL A 81 -0.05 4.19 -4.79
CA VAL A 81 0.99 3.92 -5.78
C VAL A 81 2.35 3.83 -5.11
N GLY A 82 3.15 2.80 -5.45
CA GLY A 82 4.43 2.60 -4.79
C GLY A 82 5.34 1.61 -5.47
N ALA A 83 6.52 1.49 -4.91
CA ALA A 83 7.55 0.52 -5.27
C ALA A 83 8.01 -0.21 -4.01
N LEU A 84 8.41 -1.45 -4.18
CA LEU A 84 8.80 -2.32 -3.08
C LEU A 84 9.91 -3.27 -3.49
N VAL A 85 10.53 -3.86 -2.49
CA VAL A 85 11.50 -4.95 -2.61
C VAL A 85 11.08 -6.11 -1.72
N GLY A 86 11.16 -7.32 -2.27
CA GLY A 86 10.96 -8.57 -1.53
C GLY A 86 12.29 -9.27 -1.31
N LEU A 87 12.63 -9.49 -0.05
CA LEU A 87 13.85 -10.16 0.40
C LEU A 87 13.49 -11.56 0.90
N PRO A 88 14.16 -12.63 0.43
CA PRO A 88 13.90 -13.97 0.93
C PRO A 88 14.33 -14.07 2.39
N LEU A 89 13.44 -14.55 3.26
CA LEU A 89 13.75 -14.85 4.65
C LEU A 89 14.29 -16.26 4.86
N SER A 90 14.07 -17.15 3.89
CA SER A 90 14.50 -18.54 3.95
C SER A 90 14.87 -19.05 2.55
N GLN A 91 15.84 -19.95 2.49
CA GLN A 91 16.19 -20.66 1.25
C GLN A 91 15.33 -21.93 1.04
N SER A 92 14.68 -22.41 2.09
CA SER A 92 13.90 -23.66 2.07
C SER A 92 12.41 -23.44 2.00
N VAL A 93 11.94 -22.25 2.37
CA VAL A 93 10.52 -21.89 2.42
C VAL A 93 10.32 -20.60 1.62
N PRO A 94 9.33 -20.51 0.75
CA PRO A 94 9.08 -19.31 -0.05
C PRO A 94 8.47 -18.18 0.80
N LEU A 95 9.21 -17.74 1.80
CA LEU A 95 8.86 -16.71 2.75
C LEU A 95 9.71 -15.47 2.49
N TYR A 96 9.08 -14.33 2.32
CA TYR A 96 9.71 -13.07 1.96
C TYR A 96 9.38 -11.96 2.95
N LEU A 97 10.36 -11.11 3.24
CA LEU A 97 10.14 -9.80 3.83
C LEU A 97 9.95 -8.80 2.68
N GLU A 98 8.75 -8.25 2.55
CA GLU A 98 8.47 -7.20 1.57
C GLU A 98 8.46 -5.85 2.29
N ALA A 99 9.23 -4.90 1.78
CA ALA A 99 9.25 -3.53 2.26
C ALA A 99 9.30 -2.56 1.09
N GLY A 100 8.77 -1.35 1.25
CA GLY A 100 8.74 -0.39 0.15
C GLY A 100 8.36 1.01 0.56
N LEU A 101 8.12 1.85 -0.44
CA LEU A 101 7.57 3.19 -0.28
C LEU A 101 6.36 3.35 -1.17
N GLN A 102 5.27 3.83 -0.58
CA GLN A 102 3.97 3.95 -1.21
C GLN A 102 3.37 5.32 -0.91
N TYR A 103 2.90 6.01 -1.93
CA TYR A 103 2.02 7.16 -1.75
C TYR A 103 0.59 6.66 -1.63
N THR A 104 -0.09 7.03 -0.55
CA THR A 104 -1.47 6.61 -0.30
C THR A 104 -2.34 7.81 0.06
N GLU A 105 -3.42 7.99 -0.67
CA GLU A 105 -4.44 8.99 -0.37
C GLU A 105 -5.44 8.37 0.61
N LYS A 106 -5.38 8.79 1.86
CA LYS A 106 -6.32 8.41 2.92
C LYS A 106 -7.26 9.59 3.23
N GLY A 107 -8.23 9.36 4.10
CA GLY A 107 -9.16 10.37 4.57
C GLY A 107 -10.58 9.84 4.72
N GLY A 108 -11.52 10.77 4.84
CA GLY A 108 -12.92 10.42 5.01
C GLY A 108 -13.85 11.58 4.66
N ARG A 109 -15.13 11.28 4.65
CA ARG A 109 -16.18 12.27 4.43
C ARG A 109 -17.36 11.98 5.34
N LYS A 110 -17.90 13.03 5.94
CA LYS A 110 -19.07 12.94 6.80
C LYS A 110 -20.09 14.04 6.49
N ARG A 111 -21.37 13.73 6.71
CA ARG A 111 -22.40 14.73 6.82
C ARG A 111 -22.67 14.96 8.30
N LEU A 112 -22.42 16.19 8.75
CA LEU A 112 -22.70 16.61 10.11
C LEU A 112 -24.22 16.68 10.35
N ASP A 113 -24.64 16.67 11.62
CA ASP A 113 -26.06 16.75 12.02
C ASP A 113 -26.73 18.04 11.53
N SER A 114 -25.96 19.08 11.29
CA SER A 114 -26.39 20.32 10.64
C SER A 114 -26.72 20.17 9.15
N GLY A 115 -26.58 18.97 8.56
CA GLY A 115 -26.71 18.71 7.12
C GLY A 115 -25.43 19.03 6.32
N LYS A 116 -24.43 19.65 6.94
CA LYS A 116 -23.17 20.08 6.32
C LYS A 116 -22.31 18.91 5.92
N LYS A 117 -21.69 18.98 4.72
CA LYS A 117 -20.72 17.98 4.25
C LYS A 117 -19.32 18.43 4.61
N MET A 118 -18.57 17.59 5.29
CA MET A 118 -17.15 17.74 5.57
C MET A 118 -16.40 16.62 4.86
N THR A 119 -15.29 16.98 4.20
CA THR A 119 -14.35 16.03 3.60
C THR A 119 -12.95 16.40 4.07
N TYR A 120 -12.19 15.40 4.46
CA TYR A 120 -10.80 15.57 4.86
C TYR A 120 -9.93 14.61 4.07
N ASP A 121 -8.96 15.19 3.36
CA ASP A 121 -7.95 14.47 2.58
C ASP A 121 -6.70 14.36 3.46
N LEU A 122 -6.12 13.17 3.55
CA LEU A 122 -4.90 12.86 4.28
C LEU A 122 -3.99 12.07 3.33
N ASN A 123 -2.95 12.71 2.82
CA ASN A 123 -2.04 12.07 1.89
C ASN A 123 -0.74 11.70 2.61
N TYR A 124 -0.38 10.43 2.55
CA TYR A 124 0.76 9.86 3.23
C TYR A 124 1.83 9.35 2.26
N ILE A 125 3.07 9.41 2.69
CA ILE A 125 4.10 8.46 2.26
C ILE A 125 4.10 7.35 3.31
N GLU A 126 3.92 6.13 2.85
CA GLU A 126 3.75 4.96 3.68
C GLU A 126 4.84 3.95 3.37
N MET A 127 5.37 3.30 4.40
CA MET A 127 6.35 2.24 4.32
C MET A 127 5.73 0.97 4.90
N PRO A 128 5.14 0.11 4.05
CA PRO A 128 4.74 -1.22 4.47
C PRO A 128 5.97 -2.09 4.75
N ILE A 129 5.87 -2.93 5.77
CA ILE A 129 6.86 -3.94 6.13
C ILE A 129 6.07 -5.20 6.47
N VAL A 130 6.04 -6.15 5.55
CA VAL A 130 5.19 -7.34 5.67
C VAL A 130 5.97 -8.61 5.38
N VAL A 131 5.59 -9.68 6.05
CA VAL A 131 6.01 -11.04 5.71
C VAL A 131 4.98 -11.60 4.76
N LYS A 132 5.46 -12.14 3.64
CA LYS A 132 4.66 -12.70 2.56
C LYS A 132 5.07 -14.14 2.31
N TYR A 133 4.11 -15.04 2.26
CA TYR A 133 4.31 -16.40 1.84
C TYR A 133 3.85 -16.59 0.41
N ILE A 134 4.68 -17.18 -0.46
CA ILE A 134 4.34 -17.41 -1.88
C ILE A 134 3.97 -18.87 -2.05
N TYR A 135 2.66 -19.17 -2.07
CA TYR A 135 2.14 -20.51 -2.25
C TYR A 135 1.83 -20.78 -3.72
N PRO A 136 2.50 -21.73 -4.40
CA PRO A 136 2.20 -22.09 -5.78
C PRO A 136 0.88 -22.87 -5.84
N VAL A 137 -0.04 -22.42 -6.67
CA VAL A 137 -1.33 -23.07 -6.93
C VAL A 137 -1.31 -23.83 -8.27
N GLY A 138 -0.40 -23.44 -9.18
CA GLY A 138 -0.21 -24.00 -10.49
C GLY A 138 1.12 -23.54 -11.10
N GLU A 139 1.34 -23.84 -12.37
CA GLU A 139 2.59 -23.52 -13.06
C GLU A 139 2.89 -22.01 -13.11
N HIS A 140 1.87 -21.20 -13.29
CA HIS A 140 2.00 -19.74 -13.42
C HIS A 140 1.31 -18.97 -12.30
N LEU A 141 0.53 -19.64 -11.46
CA LEU A 141 -0.34 -19.01 -10.48
C LEU A 141 0.20 -19.22 -9.06
N THR A 142 0.26 -18.14 -8.29
CA THR A 142 0.64 -18.16 -6.88
C THR A 142 -0.39 -17.44 -6.02
N LEU A 143 -0.65 -17.97 -4.83
CA LEU A 143 -1.40 -17.32 -3.76
C LEU A 143 -0.41 -16.74 -2.75
N GLN A 144 -0.58 -15.48 -2.35
CA GLN A 144 0.43 -14.78 -1.59
C GLN A 144 -0.18 -14.08 -0.36
N PRO A 145 -0.54 -14.82 0.71
CA PRO A 145 -0.94 -14.21 1.97
C PRO A 145 0.20 -13.37 2.54
N LEU A 146 -0.16 -12.23 3.11
CA LEU A 146 0.77 -11.29 3.70
C LEU A 146 0.25 -10.75 5.04
N PHE A 147 1.18 -10.52 5.95
CA PHE A 147 0.92 -9.93 7.25
C PHE A 147 2.13 -9.15 7.74
N GLY A 148 1.88 -8.01 8.39
CA GLY A 148 2.94 -7.19 8.97
C GLY A 148 2.43 -5.88 9.50
N GLY A 149 3.23 -4.83 9.32
CA GLY A 149 2.90 -3.49 9.74
C GLY A 149 3.12 -2.46 8.63
N TYR A 150 2.74 -1.24 8.94
CA TYR A 150 3.09 -0.07 8.15
C TYR A 150 3.41 1.13 9.04
N LEU A 151 4.28 2.00 8.54
CA LEU A 151 4.55 3.33 9.08
C LEU A 151 4.20 4.34 8.00
N ALA A 152 3.55 5.44 8.37
CA ALA A 152 3.14 6.44 7.39
C ALA A 152 3.40 7.86 7.92
N TYR A 153 3.78 8.75 7.01
CA TYR A 153 4.00 10.15 7.31
C TYR A 153 3.17 11.06 6.41
N GLY A 154 2.33 11.88 7.02
CA GLY A 154 1.43 12.81 6.35
C GLY A 154 2.18 13.95 5.68
N ILE A 155 2.13 14.00 4.36
CA ILE A 155 2.84 15.00 3.55
C ILE A 155 1.96 16.15 3.12
N SER A 156 0.68 15.90 2.87
CA SER A 156 -0.29 16.92 2.47
C SER A 156 -1.72 16.46 2.75
N GLY A 157 -2.62 17.42 2.87
CA GLY A 157 -4.04 17.15 3.03
C GLY A 157 -4.83 18.44 3.25
N ARG A 158 -6.14 18.37 3.02
CA ARG A 158 -7.03 19.51 3.17
C ARG A 158 -8.37 19.07 3.77
N ILE A 159 -8.81 19.81 4.77
CA ILE A 159 -10.16 19.74 5.30
C ILE A 159 -11.00 20.74 4.51
N LYS A 160 -12.09 20.29 3.92
CA LYS A 160 -13.03 21.11 3.16
C LYS A 160 -14.39 21.07 3.84
N ASN A 161 -14.88 22.23 4.21
CA ASN A 161 -16.26 22.43 4.61
C ASN A 161 -16.99 23.12 3.45
N PHE A 162 -17.87 22.39 2.77
CA PHE A 162 -18.50 22.85 1.53
C PHE A 162 -19.49 24.00 1.74
N GLU A 163 -20.03 24.19 2.96
CA GLU A 163 -20.98 25.29 3.22
C GLU A 163 -20.29 26.60 3.55
N GLU A 164 -19.24 26.55 4.36
CA GLU A 164 -18.49 27.76 4.73
C GLU A 164 -17.45 28.17 3.68
N ARG A 165 -17.25 27.34 2.62
CA ARG A 165 -16.21 27.49 1.60
C ARG A 165 -14.80 27.66 2.16
N LYS A 166 -14.59 27.28 3.41
CA LYS A 166 -13.29 27.34 4.07
C LYS A 166 -12.51 26.07 3.78
N THR A 167 -11.24 26.25 3.45
CA THR A 167 -10.29 25.15 3.27
C THR A 167 -9.15 25.34 4.27
N GLN A 168 -8.89 24.31 5.07
CA GLN A 168 -7.79 24.30 6.05
C GLN A 168 -6.80 23.17 5.71
N LYS A 169 -5.56 23.29 6.18
CA LYS A 169 -4.59 22.21 6.10
C LYS A 169 -4.99 21.10 7.07
N SER A 170 -4.99 19.83 6.61
CA SER A 170 -5.29 18.70 7.48
C SER A 170 -4.22 18.52 8.54
N PHE A 171 -2.95 18.55 8.13
CA PHE A 171 -1.82 18.42 9.04
C PHE A 171 -1.41 19.80 9.58
N SER A 172 -1.96 20.15 10.72
CA SER A 172 -1.63 21.34 11.50
C SER A 172 -1.61 20.97 12.98
N ASP A 173 -1.02 21.82 13.80
CA ASP A 173 -0.84 21.59 15.25
C ASP A 173 -2.17 21.33 15.99
N ASN A 174 -3.29 21.73 15.40
CA ASN A 174 -4.62 21.59 16.02
C ASN A 174 -5.51 20.52 15.37
N ASN A 175 -5.12 19.91 14.24
CA ASN A 175 -6.00 18.97 13.51
C ASN A 175 -5.44 17.53 13.54
N PHE A 176 -4.79 17.12 12.47
CA PHE A 176 -4.28 15.75 12.33
C PHE A 176 -2.77 15.70 12.52
N LYS A 177 -2.32 14.67 13.25
CA LYS A 177 -0.91 14.32 13.36
C LYS A 177 -0.39 13.79 12.03
N ARG A 178 0.89 13.98 11.78
CA ARG A 178 1.53 13.50 10.55
C ARG A 178 1.87 12.02 10.61
N PHE A 179 2.14 11.50 11.79
CA PHE A 179 2.52 10.10 11.97
C PHE A 179 1.28 9.23 12.06
N ASP A 180 1.29 8.13 11.30
CA ASP A 180 0.32 7.05 11.36
C ASP A 180 1.08 5.72 11.28
N GLY A 181 0.54 4.69 11.89
CA GLY A 181 1.11 3.36 11.85
C GLY A 181 0.15 2.32 12.39
N GLY A 182 0.33 1.10 11.95
CA GLY A 182 -0.58 0.03 12.31
C GLY A 182 -0.18 -1.31 11.72
N LEU A 183 -1.14 -2.21 11.67
CA LEU A 183 -1.00 -3.53 11.09
C LEU A 183 -1.53 -3.54 9.66
N ARG A 184 -0.90 -4.37 8.82
CA ARG A 184 -1.37 -4.70 7.47
C ARG A 184 -1.56 -6.19 7.35
N LEU A 185 -2.70 -6.60 6.84
CA LEU A 185 -2.99 -7.98 6.47
C LEU A 185 -3.60 -8.01 5.07
N GLY A 186 -3.37 -9.09 4.34
CA GLY A 186 -3.90 -9.19 2.99
C GLY A 186 -3.58 -10.51 2.32
N CYS A 187 -4.02 -10.61 1.08
CA CYS A 187 -3.74 -11.73 0.22
C CYS A 187 -3.56 -11.26 -1.22
N GLY A 188 -2.47 -11.69 -1.82
CA GLY A 188 -2.17 -11.43 -3.21
C GLY A 188 -2.31 -12.67 -4.08
N VAL A 189 -2.41 -12.44 -5.38
CA VAL A 189 -2.35 -13.43 -6.43
C VAL A 189 -1.29 -12.98 -7.42
N GLY A 190 -0.35 -13.86 -7.73
CA GLY A 190 0.66 -13.65 -8.77
C GLY A 190 0.39 -14.54 -9.97
N TYR A 191 0.50 -13.97 -11.16
CA TYR A 191 0.48 -14.71 -12.44
C TYR A 191 1.67 -14.23 -13.27
N ASP A 192 2.70 -15.04 -13.34
CA ASP A 192 4.01 -14.67 -13.91
C ASP A 192 4.53 -13.36 -13.31
N LEU A 193 4.70 -12.33 -14.13
CA LEU A 193 5.11 -10.99 -13.71
C LEU A 193 3.99 -10.19 -13.07
N PHE A 194 2.73 -10.51 -13.38
CA PHE A 194 1.59 -9.74 -12.87
C PHE A 194 1.26 -10.10 -11.43
N TYR A 195 0.86 -9.11 -10.70
CA TYR A 195 0.50 -9.23 -9.30
C TYR A 195 -0.75 -8.40 -9.00
N MET A 196 -1.61 -8.94 -8.16
CA MET A 196 -2.76 -8.25 -7.61
C MET A 196 -2.90 -8.61 -6.14
N ASP A 197 -3.20 -7.66 -5.27
CA ASP A 197 -3.53 -7.93 -3.87
C ASP A 197 -4.73 -7.15 -3.38
N LEU A 198 -5.39 -7.73 -2.40
CA LEU A 198 -6.33 -7.06 -1.52
C LEU A 198 -5.71 -7.02 -0.13
N SER A 199 -5.48 -5.81 0.39
CA SER A 199 -4.88 -5.61 1.70
C SER A 199 -5.68 -4.62 2.55
N TYR A 200 -5.66 -4.82 3.87
CA TYR A 200 -6.34 -3.96 4.83
C TYR A 200 -5.36 -3.46 5.88
N ASP A 201 -5.30 -2.14 6.04
CA ASP A 201 -4.54 -1.46 7.07
C ASP A 201 -5.44 -1.17 8.26
N ILE A 202 -5.02 -1.64 9.42
CA ILE A 202 -5.62 -1.36 10.72
C ILE A 202 -4.74 -0.33 11.40
N GLY A 203 -5.15 0.94 11.41
CA GLY A 203 -4.44 2.01 12.12
C GLY A 203 -4.48 1.79 13.63
N LEU A 204 -3.32 1.79 14.26
CA LEU A 204 -3.18 1.69 15.71
C LEU A 204 -2.78 3.03 16.34
N SER A 205 -2.15 3.91 15.56
CA SER A 205 -1.77 5.25 16.02
C SER A 205 -2.97 6.17 16.11
N ASN A 206 -3.05 6.96 17.17
CA ASN A 206 -3.98 8.09 17.21
C ASN A 206 -3.50 9.20 16.27
N ILE A 207 -4.25 9.44 15.21
CA ILE A 207 -3.93 10.42 14.15
C ILE A 207 -4.45 11.83 14.46
N CYS A 208 -5.14 12.06 15.56
CA CYS A 208 -5.71 13.36 15.93
C CYS A 208 -4.94 14.04 17.06
N HIS A 209 -4.92 15.38 17.03
CA HIS A 209 -4.57 16.23 18.16
C HIS A 209 -5.81 16.50 19.05
N ASP A 210 -5.62 17.27 20.11
CA ASP A 210 -6.61 17.55 21.17
C ASP A 210 -7.94 18.14 20.67
N THR A 211 -8.01 18.60 19.43
CA THR A 211 -9.25 19.13 18.82
C THR A 211 -10.27 18.05 18.52
N PHE A 212 -9.82 16.82 18.28
CA PHE A 212 -10.63 15.64 18.02
C PHE A 212 -10.23 14.53 18.98
N ASP A 213 -11.19 13.69 19.37
CA ASP A 213 -10.93 12.52 20.18
C ASP A 213 -10.11 11.47 19.42
N THR A 214 -9.71 10.40 20.11
CA THR A 214 -8.90 9.33 19.55
C THR A 214 -9.46 8.84 18.23
N SER A 215 -8.63 8.81 17.21
CA SER A 215 -9.02 8.45 15.85
C SER A 215 -7.97 7.60 15.17
N HIS A 216 -8.42 6.59 14.45
CA HIS A 216 -7.59 5.63 13.74
C HIS A 216 -7.97 5.52 12.27
N ASN A 217 -7.00 5.39 11.39
CA ASN A 217 -7.23 5.12 9.98
C ASN A 217 -7.59 3.65 9.74
N GLY A 218 -8.55 3.41 8.84
CA GLY A 218 -8.77 2.14 8.19
C GLY A 218 -8.61 2.29 6.68
N CYS A 219 -7.90 1.40 6.03
CA CYS A 219 -7.69 1.49 4.59
C CYS A 219 -7.74 0.11 3.93
N LEU A 220 -8.70 -0.10 3.05
CA LEU A 220 -8.77 -1.25 2.16
C LEU A 220 -8.15 -0.88 0.82
N SER A 221 -7.09 -1.55 0.43
CA SER A 221 -6.38 -1.31 -0.83
C SER A 221 -6.52 -2.50 -1.77
N LEU A 222 -6.86 -2.21 -3.03
CA LEU A 222 -6.78 -3.18 -4.12
C LEU A 222 -5.65 -2.73 -5.04
N ASN A 223 -4.53 -3.43 -5.00
CA ASN A 223 -3.35 -3.07 -5.77
C ASN A 223 -3.18 -4.00 -6.97
N PHE A 224 -2.77 -3.43 -8.07
CA PHE A 224 -2.29 -4.12 -9.26
C PHE A 224 -0.84 -3.77 -9.48
N GLY A 225 -0.06 -4.71 -10.01
CA GLY A 225 1.34 -4.43 -10.20
C GLY A 225 2.09 -5.51 -10.98
N VAL A 226 3.39 -5.33 -10.98
CA VAL A 226 4.34 -6.27 -11.56
C VAL A 226 5.45 -6.55 -10.55
N ASN A 227 5.94 -7.78 -10.57
CA ASN A 227 7.14 -8.22 -9.84
C ASN A 227 8.19 -8.63 -10.85
N PHE A 228 9.43 -8.18 -10.69
CA PHE A 228 10.57 -8.47 -11.57
C PHE A 228 11.86 -8.60 -10.78
#